data_2176926073ae57badef31ed5489916ac
#
_entry.id   2176926073ae57badef31ed5489916ac
#
_cell.length_a   1.000
_cell.length_b   1.000
_cell.length_c   1.000
_cell.angle_alpha   90.00
_cell.angle_beta   90.00
_cell.angle_gamma   90.00
#
_symmetry.space_group_name_H-M   'P 1'
#
loop_
_entity.id
_entity.type
_entity.pdbx_description
1 polymer ?
#
loop_
_entity_poly.entity_id
_entity_poly.type
_entity_poly.pdbx_seq_one_letter_code
_entity_poly.pdbx_strand_id
1 'polypeptide(L)'
;MLYLYRNYLSLLEYSQIDTLTGLLNRKTFEDSLGKLLAAPRGVPAAVTAPAPERREDPSREDWLAMIDIDHVKRINDRFGHVFGDEVLIAMADQMRQIFRRNDKLFRFGGEEFVVILRHTPEPNALKVMERFRRLVQESEFPQVGSLSVSIGLTRMRPQDTPTMLLGRADEALYHAKRHGRNRLSYYEALLKTGAVAPQSEGGEFGLF
;
A
#
# COMPACT_ATOMS: atom_id res chain seq x y z
N MET A 1 -37.21 3.30 -10.66
CA MET A 1 -35.97 2.85 -11.30
C MET A 1 -34.73 3.58 -10.75
N LEU A 2 -34.72 4.93 -10.64
CA LEU A 2 -33.59 5.70 -10.10
C LEU A 2 -33.22 5.34 -8.64
N TYR A 3 -34.21 5.05 -7.78
CA TYR A 3 -34.00 4.71 -6.37
C TYR A 3 -33.29 3.35 -6.20
N LEU A 4 -33.69 2.33 -6.98
CA LEU A 4 -33.04 1.01 -6.99
C LEU A 4 -31.58 1.11 -7.50
N TYR A 5 -31.34 1.96 -8.50
CA TYR A 5 -30.00 2.17 -9.01
C TYR A 5 -29.08 2.89 -8.01
N ARG A 6 -29.58 3.90 -7.29
CA ARG A 6 -28.84 4.56 -6.21
C ARG A 6 -28.53 3.61 -5.05
N ASN A 7 -29.49 2.77 -4.63
CA ASN A 7 -29.26 1.78 -3.59
C ASN A 7 -28.25 0.72 -4.04
N TYR A 8 -28.28 0.31 -5.30
CA TYR A 8 -27.32 -0.63 -5.86
C TYR A 8 -25.91 -0.01 -5.90
N LEU A 9 -25.77 1.24 -6.32
CA LEU A 9 -24.48 1.96 -6.32
C LEU A 9 -23.94 2.11 -4.89
N SER A 10 -24.76 2.52 -3.91
CA SER A 10 -24.32 2.62 -2.53
C SER A 10 -23.95 1.27 -1.91
N LEU A 11 -24.61 0.17 -2.28
CA LEU A 11 -24.22 -1.19 -1.87
C LEU A 11 -22.88 -1.61 -2.50
N LEU A 12 -22.63 -1.23 -3.76
CA LEU A 12 -21.34 -1.46 -4.41
C LEU A 12 -20.22 -0.65 -3.77
N GLU A 13 -20.45 0.63 -3.47
CA GLU A 13 -19.49 1.49 -2.77
C GLU A 13 -19.20 0.96 -1.37
N TYR A 14 -20.22 0.54 -0.62
CA TYR A 14 -20.07 -0.07 0.70
C TYR A 14 -19.27 -1.38 0.66
N SER A 15 -19.32 -2.11 -0.47
CA SER A 15 -18.55 -3.33 -0.69
C SER A 15 -17.08 -3.07 -1.03
N GLN A 16 -16.66 -1.83 -1.34
CA GLN A 16 -15.31 -1.51 -1.82
C GLN A 16 -14.42 -0.87 -0.75
N ILE A 17 -14.99 -0.31 0.29
CA ILE A 17 -14.27 0.41 1.34
C ILE A 17 -14.23 -0.39 2.64
N ASP A 18 -13.22 -0.10 3.45
CA ASP A 18 -13.15 -0.51 4.85
C ASP A 18 -13.99 0.47 5.69
N THR A 19 -14.95 -0.05 6.43
CA THR A 19 -15.95 0.76 7.16
C THR A 19 -15.35 1.56 8.32
N LEU A 20 -14.22 1.13 8.88
CA LEU A 20 -13.57 1.83 9.98
C LEU A 20 -12.74 3.02 9.46
N THR A 21 -11.91 2.79 8.46
CA THR A 21 -10.93 3.78 7.99
C THR A 21 -11.39 4.56 6.77
N GLY A 22 -12.42 4.08 6.04
CA GLY A 22 -12.87 4.67 4.77
C GLY A 22 -11.85 4.56 3.63
N LEU A 23 -10.78 3.79 3.80
CA LEU A 23 -9.87 3.42 2.70
C LEU A 23 -10.48 2.28 1.89
N LEU A 24 -9.90 1.99 0.73
CA LEU A 24 -10.29 0.80 -0.03
C LEU A 24 -9.97 -0.47 0.79
N ASN A 25 -10.84 -1.48 0.69
CA ASN A 25 -10.66 -2.73 1.43
C ASN A 25 -9.78 -3.73 0.66
N ARG A 26 -9.45 -4.86 1.30
CA ARG A 26 -8.64 -5.95 0.74
C ARG A 26 -9.20 -6.50 -0.56
N LYS A 27 -10.51 -6.71 -0.64
CA LYS A 27 -11.15 -7.22 -1.87
C LYS A 27 -10.93 -6.26 -3.05
N THR A 28 -11.11 -4.97 -2.80
CA THR A 28 -10.87 -3.93 -3.82
C THR A 28 -9.41 -3.83 -4.21
N PHE A 29 -8.48 -4.12 -3.27
CA PHE A 29 -7.06 -4.23 -3.59
C PHE A 29 -6.80 -5.38 -4.56
N GLU A 30 -7.30 -6.59 -4.28
CA GLU A 30 -7.11 -7.77 -5.12
C GLU A 30 -7.64 -7.53 -6.54
N ASP A 31 -8.86 -6.97 -6.68
CA ASP A 31 -9.45 -6.60 -7.97
C ASP A 31 -8.62 -5.52 -8.71
N SER A 32 -8.13 -4.52 -7.97
CA SER A 32 -7.34 -3.42 -8.54
C SER A 32 -5.98 -3.89 -9.01
N LEU A 33 -5.33 -4.75 -8.24
CA LEU A 33 -4.03 -5.31 -8.57
C LEU A 33 -4.12 -6.21 -9.80
N GLY A 34 -5.13 -7.09 -9.85
CA GLY A 34 -5.38 -7.95 -11.00
C GLY A 34 -5.57 -7.15 -12.30
N LYS A 35 -6.39 -6.10 -12.26
CA LYS A 35 -6.58 -5.19 -13.40
C LYS A 35 -5.29 -4.46 -13.81
N LEU A 36 -4.51 -4.03 -12.81
CA LEU A 36 -3.26 -3.31 -13.05
C LEU A 36 -2.20 -4.18 -13.71
N LEU A 37 -2.08 -5.43 -13.27
CA LEU A 37 -1.10 -6.38 -13.83
C LEU A 37 -1.55 -6.95 -15.19
N ALA A 38 -2.84 -7.07 -15.43
CA ALA A 38 -3.40 -7.51 -16.71
C ALA A 38 -3.37 -6.43 -17.80
N ALA A 39 -3.22 -5.14 -17.43
CA ALA A 39 -3.17 -4.05 -18.40
C ALA A 39 -1.89 -4.14 -19.24
N PRO A 40 -1.99 -4.06 -20.59
CA PRO A 40 -0.80 -4.03 -21.45
C PRO A 40 0.06 -2.82 -21.11
N ARG A 41 1.24 -3.05 -20.54
CA ARG A 41 2.20 -1.99 -20.27
C ARG A 41 2.95 -1.70 -21.58
N GLY A 42 2.76 -0.52 -22.15
CA GLY A 42 3.45 -0.06 -23.35
C GLY A 42 2.63 -0.01 -24.64
N VAL A 43 1.31 -0.23 -24.60
CA VAL A 43 0.44 0.09 -25.73
C VAL A 43 -0.35 1.36 -25.38
N PRO A 44 -0.20 2.47 -26.15
CA PRO A 44 -1.05 3.64 -25.95
C PRO A 44 -2.51 3.22 -26.10
N ALA A 45 -3.37 3.56 -25.15
CA ALA A 45 -4.80 3.40 -25.29
C ALA A 45 -5.22 4.01 -26.62
N ALA A 46 -5.91 3.20 -27.46
CA ALA A 46 -6.35 3.57 -28.78
C ALA A 46 -6.97 4.96 -28.78
N VAL A 47 -6.44 5.76 -29.67
CA VAL A 47 -6.74 7.17 -29.96
C VAL A 47 -8.23 7.38 -30.16
N THR A 48 -8.86 8.09 -29.23
CA THR A 48 -10.07 8.87 -29.51
C THR A 48 -9.97 10.20 -28.76
N ALA A 49 -9.12 11.08 -29.22
CA ALA A 49 -9.04 12.54 -29.17
C ALA A 49 -7.58 13.00 -29.18
N PRO A 50 -7.21 14.08 -29.87
CA PRO A 50 -5.85 14.61 -29.81
C PRO A 50 -5.66 15.36 -28.49
N ALA A 51 -5.20 14.65 -27.48
CA ALA A 51 -4.63 15.26 -26.29
C ALA A 51 -3.14 15.54 -26.55
N PRO A 52 -2.56 16.67 -26.05
CA PRO A 52 -1.17 16.98 -26.27
C PRO A 52 -0.31 15.81 -25.79
N GLU A 53 0.64 15.40 -26.63
CA GLU A 53 1.60 14.31 -26.44
C GLU A 53 2.23 14.40 -25.04
N ARG A 54 1.62 13.74 -24.04
CA ARG A 54 2.34 13.37 -22.82
C ARG A 54 3.22 12.21 -23.21
N ARG A 55 4.46 12.51 -23.55
CA ARG A 55 5.54 11.50 -23.60
C ARG A 55 5.49 10.76 -22.28
N GLU A 56 5.11 9.49 -22.31
CA GLU A 56 5.26 8.62 -21.15
C GLU A 56 6.76 8.58 -20.86
N ASP A 57 7.12 9.18 -19.73
CA ASP A 57 8.49 9.15 -19.23
C ASP A 57 8.79 7.70 -18.84
N PRO A 58 9.70 6.99 -19.56
CA PRO A 58 10.00 5.59 -19.27
C PRO A 58 10.61 5.36 -17.88
N SER A 59 10.94 6.44 -17.17
CA SER A 59 11.41 6.37 -15.78
C SER A 59 10.27 6.27 -14.76
N ARG A 60 9.00 6.36 -15.18
CA ARG A 60 7.84 6.30 -14.29
C ARG A 60 7.36 4.87 -14.13
N GLU A 61 7.48 4.37 -12.92
CA GLU A 61 7.15 3.02 -12.54
C GLU A 61 6.01 2.99 -11.53
N ASP A 62 5.34 1.85 -11.45
CA ASP A 62 4.36 1.59 -10.39
C ASP A 62 5.00 0.81 -9.25
N TRP A 63 4.56 1.07 -8.02
CA TRP A 63 5.15 0.51 -6.81
C TRP A 63 4.07 -0.05 -5.90
N LEU A 64 4.40 -1.12 -5.19
CA LEU A 64 3.60 -1.65 -4.11
C LEU A 64 4.36 -1.46 -2.79
N ALA A 65 3.68 -0.87 -1.81
CA ALA A 65 4.16 -0.80 -0.44
C ALA A 65 3.19 -1.52 0.49
N MET A 66 3.71 -2.42 1.32
CA MET A 66 3.01 -2.95 2.49
C MET A 66 3.50 -2.20 3.73
N ILE A 67 2.55 -1.80 4.56
CA ILE A 67 2.77 -0.97 5.74
C ILE A 67 2.10 -1.65 6.92
N ASP A 68 2.80 -1.73 8.04
CA ASP A 68 2.28 -2.30 9.27
C ASP A 68 2.59 -1.36 10.43
N ILE A 69 1.60 -1.10 11.29
CA ILE A 69 1.78 -0.26 12.46
C ILE A 69 2.49 -1.06 13.54
N ASP A 70 3.64 -0.56 13.96
CA ASP A 70 4.45 -1.25 14.94
C ASP A 70 3.77 -1.31 16.32
N HIS A 71 3.66 -2.52 16.87
CA HIS A 71 3.20 -2.75 18.26
C HIS A 71 1.74 -2.38 18.57
N VAL A 72 0.81 -2.38 17.61
CA VAL A 72 -0.63 -2.11 17.84
C VAL A 72 -1.22 -3.05 18.91
N LYS A 73 -0.80 -4.31 18.94
CA LYS A 73 -1.24 -5.24 19.99
C LYS A 73 -0.99 -4.68 21.41
N ARG A 74 0.17 -4.03 21.64
CA ARG A 74 0.47 -3.43 22.96
C ARG A 74 -0.46 -2.26 23.28
N ILE A 75 -0.92 -1.54 22.27
CA ILE A 75 -1.89 -0.46 22.42
C ILE A 75 -3.24 -1.05 22.83
N ASN A 76 -3.71 -2.06 22.10
CA ASN A 76 -4.95 -2.77 22.40
C ASN A 76 -4.93 -3.38 23.80
N ASP A 77 -3.82 -4.03 24.18
CA ASP A 77 -3.67 -4.67 25.49
C ASP A 77 -3.65 -3.63 26.64
N ARG A 78 -3.14 -2.42 26.40
CA ARG A 78 -3.00 -1.37 27.42
C ARG A 78 -4.20 -0.44 27.52
N PHE A 79 -4.78 -0.06 26.38
CA PHE A 79 -5.80 1.01 26.32
C PHE A 79 -7.15 0.49 25.82
N GLY A 80 -7.21 -0.76 25.31
CA GLY A 80 -8.43 -1.34 24.74
C GLY A 80 -8.55 -1.11 23.23
N HIS A 81 -9.42 -1.90 22.58
CA HIS A 81 -9.61 -1.91 21.14
C HIS A 81 -10.12 -0.58 20.56
N VAL A 82 -10.84 0.21 21.33
CA VAL A 82 -11.34 1.52 20.89
C VAL A 82 -10.17 2.45 20.53
N PHE A 83 -9.11 2.46 21.32
CA PHE A 83 -7.91 3.25 21.02
C PHE A 83 -7.13 2.70 19.83
N GLY A 84 -7.12 1.38 19.65
CA GLY A 84 -6.58 0.78 18.44
C GLY A 84 -7.32 1.22 17.19
N ASP A 85 -8.64 1.29 17.24
CA ASP A 85 -9.47 1.78 16.14
C ASP A 85 -9.21 3.26 15.83
N GLU A 86 -9.05 4.12 16.85
CA GLU A 86 -8.68 5.53 16.69
C GLU A 86 -7.32 5.68 16.02
N VAL A 87 -6.34 4.84 16.38
CA VAL A 87 -5.02 4.79 15.71
C VAL A 87 -5.16 4.44 14.23
N LEU A 88 -5.99 3.44 13.89
CA LEU A 88 -6.22 3.04 12.50
C LEU A 88 -6.88 4.15 11.67
N ILE A 89 -7.84 4.88 12.26
CA ILE A 89 -8.49 6.03 11.61
C ILE A 89 -7.48 7.15 11.39
N ALA A 90 -6.72 7.53 12.42
CA ALA A 90 -5.70 8.57 12.32
C ALA A 90 -4.61 8.21 11.29
N MET A 91 -4.20 6.94 11.22
CA MET A 91 -3.28 6.44 10.21
C MET A 91 -3.83 6.64 8.78
N ALA A 92 -5.10 6.30 8.56
CA ALA A 92 -5.75 6.50 7.27
C ALA A 92 -5.79 7.98 6.87
N ASP A 93 -6.03 8.88 7.82
CA ASP A 93 -6.03 10.32 7.57
C ASP A 93 -4.64 10.86 7.23
N GLN A 94 -3.59 10.39 7.90
CA GLN A 94 -2.21 10.71 7.55
C GLN A 94 -1.84 10.20 6.15
N MET A 95 -2.30 9.00 5.78
CA MET A 95 -2.11 8.49 4.42
C MET A 95 -2.75 9.41 3.39
N ARG A 96 -4.01 9.86 3.60
CA ARG A 96 -4.70 10.80 2.69
C ARG A 96 -3.96 12.13 2.54
N GLN A 97 -3.26 12.60 3.56
CA GLN A 97 -2.49 13.86 3.52
C GLN A 97 -1.20 13.73 2.70
N ILE A 98 -0.56 12.57 2.74
CA ILE A 98 0.76 12.36 2.13
C ILE A 98 0.68 11.88 0.69
N PHE A 99 -0.23 10.95 0.40
CA PHE A 99 -0.34 10.32 -0.91
C PHE A 99 -1.24 11.13 -1.86
N ARG A 100 -0.96 11.01 -3.15
CA ARG A 100 -1.67 11.75 -4.19
C ARG A 100 -3.00 11.06 -4.52
N ARG A 101 -3.93 11.78 -5.12
CA ARG A 101 -5.23 11.25 -5.59
C ARG A 101 -5.09 10.06 -6.54
N ASN A 102 -4.00 9.99 -7.31
CA ASN A 102 -3.74 8.88 -8.24
C ASN A 102 -3.14 7.65 -7.55
N ASP A 103 -2.62 7.79 -6.34
CA ASP A 103 -2.17 6.67 -5.53
C ASP A 103 -3.40 5.98 -4.94
N LYS A 104 -3.32 4.67 -4.79
CA LYS A 104 -4.42 3.90 -4.19
C LYS A 104 -4.03 3.45 -2.79
N LEU A 105 -4.92 3.70 -1.85
CA LEU A 105 -4.71 3.44 -0.43
C LEU A 105 -5.71 2.38 0.03
N PHE A 106 -5.21 1.34 0.67
CA PHE A 106 -6.01 0.20 1.10
C PHE A 106 -5.74 -0.14 2.57
N ARG A 107 -6.78 -0.56 3.28
CA ARG A 107 -6.62 -1.34 4.49
C ARG A 107 -6.67 -2.82 4.10
N PHE A 108 -5.56 -3.52 4.30
CA PHE A 108 -5.39 -4.90 3.87
C PHE A 108 -5.92 -5.90 4.90
N GLY A 109 -5.75 -5.60 6.19
CA GLY A 109 -6.27 -6.39 7.31
C GLY A 109 -5.79 -5.80 8.63
N GLY A 110 -6.44 -6.08 9.73
CA GLY A 110 -5.99 -5.66 11.06
C GLY A 110 -5.32 -4.29 11.12
N GLU A 111 -4.01 -4.31 11.29
CA GLU A 111 -3.10 -3.16 11.36
C GLU A 111 -2.27 -2.94 10.08
N GLU A 112 -2.60 -3.67 9.01
CA GLU A 112 -1.88 -3.67 7.75
C GLU A 112 -2.55 -2.78 6.70
N PHE A 113 -1.75 -1.96 6.04
CA PHE A 113 -2.16 -1.09 4.95
C PHE A 113 -1.33 -1.37 3.70
N VAL A 114 -1.91 -1.10 2.54
CA VAL A 114 -1.21 -1.21 1.26
C VAL A 114 -1.35 0.09 0.49
N VAL A 115 -0.26 0.49 -0.17
CA VAL A 115 -0.24 1.64 -1.07
C VAL A 115 0.22 1.19 -2.44
N ILE A 116 -0.50 1.59 -3.48
CA ILE A 116 -0.05 1.50 -4.86
C ILE A 116 0.31 2.91 -5.34
N LEU A 117 1.62 3.18 -5.50
CA LEU A 117 2.09 4.41 -6.12
C LEU A 117 2.07 4.23 -7.64
N ARG A 118 1.50 5.21 -8.35
CA ARG A 118 1.37 5.16 -9.80
C ARG A 118 2.30 6.14 -10.48
N HIS A 119 2.95 5.68 -11.55
CA HIS A 119 3.77 6.52 -12.45
C HIS A 119 4.77 7.39 -11.67
N THR A 120 5.52 6.79 -10.75
CA THR A 120 6.41 7.49 -9.84
C THR A 120 7.86 7.03 -10.07
N PRO A 121 8.83 7.93 -10.31
CA PRO A 121 10.24 7.58 -10.36
C PRO A 121 10.75 7.01 -9.03
N GLU A 122 11.69 6.05 -9.07
CA GLU A 122 12.25 5.39 -7.89
C GLU A 122 12.64 6.36 -6.76
N PRO A 123 13.42 7.45 -6.99
CA PRO A 123 13.80 8.34 -5.91
C PRO A 123 12.59 9.01 -5.23
N ASN A 124 11.52 9.26 -6.00
CA ASN A 124 10.30 9.86 -5.47
C ASN A 124 9.45 8.85 -4.70
N ALA A 125 9.40 7.59 -5.14
CA ALA A 125 8.74 6.52 -4.41
C ALA A 125 9.38 6.32 -3.03
N LEU A 126 10.69 6.20 -2.98
CA LEU A 126 11.44 6.11 -1.71
C LEU A 126 11.21 7.33 -0.82
N LYS A 127 11.28 8.54 -1.40
CA LYS A 127 11.11 9.81 -0.67
C LYS A 127 9.70 9.95 -0.07
N VAL A 128 8.64 9.59 -0.80
CA VAL A 128 7.27 9.72 -0.29
C VAL A 128 6.99 8.70 0.81
N MET A 129 7.51 7.47 0.69
CA MET A 129 7.34 6.45 1.72
C MET A 129 8.11 6.82 3.00
N GLU A 130 9.33 7.33 2.88
CA GLU A 130 10.10 7.79 4.03
C GLU A 130 9.49 9.04 4.68
N ARG A 131 8.91 9.95 3.89
CA ARG A 131 8.16 11.10 4.41
C ARG A 131 6.93 10.64 5.21
N PHE A 132 6.20 9.65 4.71
CA PHE A 132 5.07 9.06 5.43
C PHE A 132 5.51 8.42 6.76
N ARG A 133 6.57 7.59 6.72
CA ARG A 133 7.11 6.97 7.93
C ARG A 133 7.47 8.00 9.00
N ARG A 134 8.16 9.09 8.60
CA ARG A 134 8.53 10.18 9.51
C ARG A 134 7.33 10.91 10.05
N LEU A 135 6.34 11.23 9.22
CA LEU A 135 5.10 11.87 9.66
C LEU A 135 4.44 11.06 10.78
N VAL A 136 4.32 9.74 10.62
CA VAL A 136 3.76 8.87 11.66
C VAL A 136 4.59 8.93 12.93
N GLN A 137 5.92 8.84 12.82
CA GLN A 137 6.82 8.86 13.97
C GLN A 137 6.79 10.20 14.74
N GLU A 138 6.62 11.31 14.03
CA GLU A 138 6.61 12.68 14.58
C GLU A 138 5.23 13.09 15.07
N SER A 139 4.17 12.32 14.75
CA SER A 139 2.81 12.60 15.18
C SER A 139 2.57 12.08 16.59
N GLU A 140 1.90 12.90 17.40
CA GLU A 140 1.39 12.48 18.69
C GLU A 140 -0.03 11.96 18.55
N PHE A 141 -0.24 10.71 18.90
CA PHE A 141 -1.57 10.10 18.95
C PHE A 141 -2.14 10.28 20.36
N PRO A 142 -3.32 10.92 20.50
CA PRO A 142 -3.90 11.19 21.81
C PRO A 142 -3.91 9.95 22.69
N GLN A 143 -3.44 10.05 23.92
CA GLN A 143 -3.37 9.01 24.95
C GLN A 143 -2.43 7.84 24.66
N VAL A 144 -2.12 7.55 23.40
CA VAL A 144 -1.22 6.46 22.96
C VAL A 144 0.23 6.91 22.92
N GLY A 145 0.48 8.17 22.58
CA GLY A 145 1.81 8.73 22.40
C GLY A 145 2.34 8.55 20.97
N SER A 146 3.63 8.33 20.83
CA SER A 146 4.28 8.15 19.52
C SER A 146 4.11 6.73 18.98
N LEU A 147 3.88 6.62 17.69
CA LEU A 147 3.80 5.37 16.95
C LEU A 147 4.87 5.31 15.87
N SER A 148 5.11 4.13 15.35
CA SER A 148 5.93 3.96 14.16
C SER A 148 5.31 2.95 13.22
N VAL A 149 5.81 2.94 11.98
CA VAL A 149 5.42 1.98 10.96
C VAL A 149 6.63 1.32 10.35
N SER A 150 6.51 0.04 10.07
CA SER A 150 7.43 -0.71 9.23
C SER A 150 6.86 -0.77 7.82
N ILE A 151 7.70 -0.57 6.80
CA ILE A 151 7.29 -0.45 5.40
C ILE A 151 8.15 -1.37 4.55
N GLY A 152 7.51 -2.23 3.75
CA GLY A 152 8.13 -3.00 2.69
C GLY A 152 7.71 -2.45 1.34
N LEU A 153 8.67 -2.01 0.51
CA LEU A 153 8.44 -1.43 -0.81
C LEU A 153 9.05 -2.31 -1.89
N THR A 154 8.34 -2.50 -2.99
CA THR A 154 8.85 -3.16 -4.19
C THR A 154 8.32 -2.54 -5.46
N ARG A 155 9.10 -2.63 -6.54
CA ARG A 155 8.71 -2.18 -7.87
C ARG A 155 7.83 -3.22 -8.56
N MET A 156 6.78 -2.77 -9.26
CA MET A 156 5.97 -3.62 -10.11
C MET A 156 6.67 -3.87 -11.44
N ARG A 157 6.75 -5.14 -11.87
CA ARG A 157 7.36 -5.58 -13.13
C ARG A 157 6.29 -6.07 -14.10
N PRO A 158 6.52 -6.01 -15.43
CA PRO A 158 5.52 -6.48 -16.41
C PRO A 158 5.10 -7.94 -16.25
N GLN A 159 6.02 -8.79 -15.79
CA GLN A 159 5.82 -10.23 -15.63
C GLN A 159 5.29 -10.64 -14.24
N ASP A 160 5.00 -9.67 -13.35
CA ASP A 160 4.56 -10.00 -12.01
C ASP A 160 3.18 -10.63 -11.98
N THR A 161 3.04 -11.65 -11.16
CA THR A 161 1.75 -12.09 -10.65
C THR A 161 1.44 -11.36 -9.33
N PRO A 162 0.17 -11.29 -8.90
CA PRO A 162 -0.20 -10.74 -7.60
C PRO A 162 0.59 -11.37 -6.45
N THR A 163 0.76 -12.69 -6.48
CA THR A 163 1.49 -13.46 -5.46
C THR A 163 2.97 -13.07 -5.38
N MET A 164 3.65 -12.98 -6.54
CA MET A 164 5.06 -12.59 -6.58
C MET A 164 5.27 -11.17 -6.07
N LEU A 165 4.39 -10.25 -6.44
CA LEU A 165 4.50 -8.86 -6.05
C LEU A 165 4.26 -8.68 -4.54
N LEU A 166 3.19 -9.30 -4.02
CA LEU A 166 2.91 -9.30 -2.58
C LEU A 166 4.04 -9.94 -1.78
N GLY A 167 4.55 -11.08 -2.24
CA GLY A 167 5.65 -11.77 -1.56
C GLY A 167 6.90 -10.92 -1.43
N ARG A 168 7.29 -10.18 -2.48
CA ARG A 168 8.44 -9.26 -2.40
C ARG A 168 8.22 -8.11 -1.42
N ALA A 169 7.01 -7.53 -1.43
CA ALA A 169 6.68 -6.46 -0.49
C ALA A 169 6.64 -6.97 0.96
N ASP A 170 6.09 -8.16 1.20
CA ASP A 170 6.05 -8.80 2.51
C ASP A 170 7.47 -9.14 3.02
N GLU A 171 8.32 -9.71 2.18
CA GLU A 171 9.71 -10.02 2.55
C GLU A 171 10.49 -8.74 2.93
N ALA A 172 10.27 -7.64 2.22
CA ALA A 172 10.84 -6.34 2.57
C ALA A 172 10.26 -5.83 3.90
N LEU A 173 8.95 -5.96 4.13
CA LEU A 173 8.29 -5.59 5.38
C LEU A 173 8.81 -6.43 6.56
N TYR A 174 8.94 -7.73 6.36
CA TYR A 174 9.51 -8.63 7.35
C TYR A 174 10.95 -8.24 7.71
N HIS A 175 11.76 -7.90 6.69
CA HIS A 175 13.10 -7.37 6.93
C HIS A 175 13.05 -6.09 7.78
N ALA A 176 12.14 -5.14 7.50
CA ALA A 176 11.97 -3.93 8.30
C ALA A 176 11.65 -4.26 9.77
N LYS A 177 10.69 -5.18 10.00
CA LYS A 177 10.28 -5.63 11.33
C LYS A 177 11.42 -6.29 12.11
N ARG A 178 12.25 -7.13 11.46
CA ARG A 178 13.37 -7.83 12.10
C ARG A 178 14.57 -6.95 12.40
N HIS A 179 14.76 -5.87 11.66
CA HIS A 179 15.92 -5.00 11.83
C HIS A 179 15.63 -3.74 12.68
N GLY A 180 14.65 -3.82 13.59
CA GLY A 180 14.38 -2.78 14.59
C GLY A 180 13.16 -1.93 14.29
N ARG A 181 12.31 -2.32 13.34
CA ARG A 181 11.06 -1.60 12.99
C ARG A 181 11.29 -0.14 12.59
N ASN A 182 10.24 0.67 12.53
CA ASN A 182 10.29 2.10 12.22
C ASN A 182 11.22 2.42 11.03
N ARG A 183 11.04 1.71 9.92
CA ARG A 183 11.87 1.85 8.73
C ARG A 183 11.19 1.45 7.44
N LEU A 184 11.69 2.01 6.37
CA LEU A 184 11.45 1.58 5.01
C LEU A 184 12.51 0.55 4.61
N SER A 185 12.07 -0.62 4.16
CA SER A 185 12.90 -1.60 3.46
C SER A 185 12.47 -1.68 2.00
N TYR A 186 13.43 -1.58 1.08
CA TYR A 186 13.21 -1.62 -0.35
C TYR A 186 13.75 -2.95 -0.89
N TYR A 187 12.88 -3.81 -1.41
CA TYR A 187 13.20 -5.18 -1.81
C TYR A 187 14.38 -5.24 -2.79
N GLU A 188 14.39 -4.41 -3.82
CA GLU A 188 15.43 -4.43 -4.85
C GLU A 188 16.80 -3.99 -4.30
N ALA A 189 16.84 -3.16 -3.26
CA ALA A 189 18.08 -2.84 -2.56
C ALA A 189 18.54 -4.01 -1.67
N LEU A 190 17.61 -4.68 -0.99
CA LEU A 190 17.91 -5.87 -0.19
C LEU A 190 18.45 -7.01 -1.05
N LEU A 191 17.90 -7.19 -2.24
CA LEU A 191 18.37 -8.19 -3.20
C LEU A 191 19.80 -7.88 -3.66
N LYS A 192 20.10 -6.61 -3.97
CA LYS A 192 21.45 -6.18 -4.38
C LYS A 192 22.51 -6.40 -3.30
N THR A 193 22.12 -6.27 -2.04
CA THR A 193 23.03 -6.47 -0.89
C THR A 193 23.11 -7.92 -0.42
N GLY A 194 22.32 -8.84 -1.01
CA GLY A 194 22.24 -10.23 -0.59
C GLY A 194 21.51 -10.43 0.73
N ALA A 195 20.80 -9.42 1.23
CA ALA A 195 20.02 -9.51 2.48
C ALA A 195 18.76 -10.38 2.33
N VAL A 196 18.27 -10.52 1.10
CA VAL A 196 17.18 -11.44 0.72
C VAL A 196 17.57 -12.22 -0.54
N ALA A 197 17.01 -13.42 -0.70
CA ALA A 197 17.23 -14.23 -1.90
C ALA A 197 16.21 -13.87 -2.99
N PRO A 198 16.54 -14.06 -4.29
CA PRO A 198 15.54 -13.96 -5.35
C PRO A 198 14.40 -14.95 -5.10
N GLN A 199 13.15 -14.50 -5.17
CA GLN A 199 12.01 -15.41 -5.10
C GLN A 199 11.99 -16.34 -6.32
N SER A 200 11.99 -17.66 -6.09
CA SER A 200 11.77 -18.67 -7.14
C SER A 200 10.28 -18.71 -7.50
N GLU A 201 9.98 -18.96 -8.78
CA GLU A 201 8.63 -19.14 -9.31
C GLU A 201 7.96 -20.40 -8.72
N GLY A 202 7.54 -20.41 -7.47
CA GLY A 202 6.91 -21.61 -6.91
C GLY A 202 6.73 -21.69 -5.40
N GLY A 203 6.94 -20.63 -4.65
CA GLY A 203 6.75 -20.65 -3.19
C GLY A 203 5.27 -20.52 -2.79
N GLU A 204 4.71 -21.51 -2.11
CA GLU A 204 3.46 -21.38 -1.35
C GLU A 204 3.67 -20.39 -0.21
N PHE A 205 2.85 -19.33 -0.18
CA PHE A 205 2.85 -18.37 0.93
C PHE A 205 1.93 -18.86 2.04
N GLY A 206 2.50 -19.14 3.20
CA GLY A 206 1.76 -19.16 4.46
C GLY A 206 1.45 -17.72 4.88
N LEU A 207 0.22 -17.29 4.68
CA LEU A 207 -0.31 -16.07 5.30
C LEU A 207 -0.43 -16.34 6.81
N PHE A 208 0.26 -15.55 7.62
CA PHE A 208 0.14 -15.55 9.07
C PHE A 208 -1.05 -14.71 9.52
#